data_1d8f2e639f25d310ac71102360bc8784
#
_entry.id   1d8f2e639f25d310ac71102360bc8784
#
_cell.length_a   1.000
_cell.length_b   1.000
_cell.length_c   1.000
_cell.angle_alpha   90.00
_cell.angle_beta   90.00
_cell.angle_gamma   90.00
#
_symmetry.space_group_name_H-M   'P 1'
#
loop_
_entity.id
_entity.type
_entity.pdbx_description
1 polymer ?
#
loop_
_entity_poly.entity_id
_entity_poly.type
_entity_poly.pdbx_seq_one_letter_code
_entity_poly.pdbx_strand_id
1 'polypeptide(L)'
;MKRISIPLCNLSLQPYYNSPIETQLIFGEEVEIIDKKGSWLNCRVIQDNYKGWIKKNSVSELEAPNFQVISLGCHIYEKPDIKSRTLNTLFYNSKIQIMHKDNLWFVCNYKGKKGYIFNKHLIEIKSIKENGNDWVKKVEQFVNTTYLWGGKSYLGVDCSG
;
A
#
# COMPACT_ATOMS: atom_id res chain seq x y z
N MET A 1 -14.09 -6.99 5.30
CA MET A 1 -12.93 -7.57 4.61
C MET A 1 -11.65 -6.96 5.15
N LYS A 2 -10.58 -7.73 5.32
CA LYS A 2 -9.33 -7.21 5.90
C LYS A 2 -8.46 -6.59 4.80
N ARG A 3 -7.77 -5.50 5.14
CA ARG A 3 -6.83 -4.82 4.25
C ARG A 3 -5.52 -4.54 4.98
N ILE A 4 -4.42 -4.46 4.23
CA ILE A 4 -3.12 -4.05 4.78
C ILE A 4 -3.24 -2.61 5.28
N SER A 5 -2.92 -2.40 6.56
CA SER A 5 -3.08 -1.11 7.26
C SER A 5 -1.75 -0.46 7.66
N ILE A 6 -0.64 -1.03 7.20
CA ILE A 6 0.71 -0.47 7.29
C ILE A 6 1.24 -0.19 5.88
N PRO A 7 2.20 0.71 5.71
CA PRO A 7 2.70 1.09 4.38
C PRO A 7 3.22 -0.07 3.55
N LEU A 8 4.02 -0.94 4.18
CA LEU A 8 4.65 -2.08 3.54
C LEU A 8 4.67 -3.25 4.52
N CYS A 9 4.29 -4.42 4.06
CA CYS A 9 4.19 -5.65 4.84
C CYS A 9 4.81 -6.81 4.07
N ASN A 10 5.71 -7.55 4.70
CA ASN A 10 6.23 -8.78 4.11
C ASN A 10 5.19 -9.90 4.26
N LEU A 11 4.88 -10.57 3.15
CA LEU A 11 4.18 -11.84 3.11
C LEU A 11 5.23 -12.95 3.19
N SER A 12 5.30 -13.62 4.32
CA SER A 12 6.34 -14.60 4.62
C SER A 12 5.87 -16.04 4.36
N LEU A 13 6.78 -16.91 3.98
CA LEU A 13 6.46 -18.35 3.78
C LEU A 13 6.02 -19.05 5.05
N GLN A 14 6.56 -18.64 6.22
CA GLN A 14 6.31 -19.27 7.50
C GLN A 14 6.03 -18.22 8.62
N PRO A 15 5.29 -18.60 9.69
CA PRO A 15 4.89 -17.69 10.76
C PRO A 15 5.98 -17.47 11.82
N TYR A 16 7.17 -17.05 11.39
CA TYR A 16 8.26 -16.65 12.29
C TYR A 16 9.08 -15.51 11.70
N TYR A 17 9.85 -14.83 12.56
CA TYR A 17 10.79 -13.79 12.12
C TYR A 17 11.90 -14.42 11.27
N ASN A 18 12.40 -13.68 10.29
CA ASN A 18 13.43 -14.13 9.34
C ASN A 18 12.99 -15.28 8.42
N SER A 19 11.69 -15.59 8.35
CA SER A 19 11.17 -16.46 7.29
C SER A 19 11.42 -15.81 5.93
N PRO A 20 11.76 -16.59 4.88
CA PRO A 20 11.83 -16.08 3.53
C PRO A 20 10.53 -15.33 3.15
N ILE A 21 10.70 -14.28 2.35
CA ILE A 21 9.59 -13.47 1.86
C ILE A 21 9.10 -14.07 0.55
N GLU A 22 7.79 -14.23 0.41
CA GLU A 22 7.13 -14.59 -0.85
C GLU A 22 6.96 -13.36 -1.72
N THR A 23 6.37 -12.32 -1.14
CA THR A 23 6.19 -10.99 -1.75
C THR A 23 5.97 -9.93 -0.67
N GLN A 24 5.97 -8.67 -1.05
CA GLN A 24 5.53 -7.58 -0.21
C GLN A 24 4.08 -7.20 -0.53
N LEU A 25 3.38 -6.67 0.48
CA LEU A 25 2.04 -6.11 0.37
C LEU A 25 2.09 -4.64 0.76
N ILE A 26 1.34 -3.82 0.03
CA ILE A 26 1.26 -2.38 0.26
C ILE A 26 -0.07 -1.99 0.90
N PHE A 27 -0.15 -0.77 1.43
CA PHE A 27 -1.33 -0.25 2.10
C PHE A 27 -2.58 -0.33 1.22
N GLY A 28 -3.67 -0.83 1.79
CA GLY A 28 -4.98 -0.94 1.14
C GLY A 28 -5.18 -2.22 0.33
N GLU A 29 -4.14 -3.05 0.12
CA GLU A 29 -4.31 -4.36 -0.51
C GLU A 29 -5.22 -5.25 0.34
N GLU A 30 -6.09 -5.96 -0.35
CA GLU A 30 -7.14 -6.77 0.24
C GLU A 30 -6.68 -8.22 0.45
N VAL A 31 -6.94 -8.74 1.65
CA VAL A 31 -6.55 -10.09 2.02
C VAL A 31 -7.70 -10.86 2.66
N GLU A 32 -7.79 -12.13 2.32
CA GLU A 32 -8.63 -13.11 2.99
C GLU A 32 -7.79 -13.84 4.04
N ILE A 33 -8.26 -13.87 5.27
CA ILE A 33 -7.59 -14.63 6.34
C ILE A 33 -8.05 -16.08 6.30
N ILE A 34 -7.07 -16.99 6.16
CA ILE A 34 -7.28 -18.43 6.04
C ILE A 34 -7.10 -19.09 7.41
N ASP A 35 -6.03 -18.71 8.13
CA ASP A 35 -5.66 -19.35 9.41
C ASP A 35 -4.93 -18.35 10.33
N LYS A 36 -4.73 -18.74 11.57
CA LYS A 36 -4.08 -17.94 12.61
C LYS A 36 -3.16 -18.77 13.47
N LYS A 37 -1.91 -18.30 13.66
CA LYS A 37 -0.93 -18.92 14.56
C LYS A 37 -0.25 -17.85 15.42
N GLY A 38 -0.65 -17.75 16.67
CA GLY A 38 -0.15 -16.75 17.60
C GLY A 38 -0.39 -15.32 17.10
N SER A 39 0.69 -14.57 16.86
CA SER A 39 0.67 -13.21 16.33
C SER A 39 0.69 -13.12 14.80
N TRP A 40 0.58 -14.24 14.11
CA TRP A 40 0.61 -14.36 12.67
C TRP A 40 -0.74 -14.75 12.10
N LEU A 41 -1.03 -14.29 10.90
CA LEU A 41 -2.21 -14.62 10.11
C LEU A 41 -1.75 -15.22 8.78
N ASN A 42 -2.24 -16.40 8.44
CA ASN A 42 -2.14 -16.93 7.08
C ASN A 42 -3.20 -16.26 6.24
N CYS A 43 -2.83 -15.71 5.12
CA CYS A 43 -3.77 -15.03 4.24
C CYS A 43 -3.52 -15.35 2.77
N ARG A 44 -4.56 -15.10 1.98
CA ARG A 44 -4.52 -15.04 0.53
C ARG A 44 -4.74 -13.59 0.09
N VAL A 45 -3.88 -13.09 -0.76
CA VAL A 45 -4.01 -11.79 -1.40
C VAL A 45 -5.07 -11.91 -2.50
N ILE A 46 -6.05 -11.00 -2.50
CA ILE A 46 -7.19 -11.12 -3.44
C ILE A 46 -6.77 -10.81 -4.88
N GLN A 47 -5.84 -9.89 -5.08
CA GLN A 47 -5.47 -9.39 -6.40
C GLN A 47 -4.66 -10.40 -7.22
N ASP A 48 -3.71 -11.10 -6.61
CA ASP A 48 -2.71 -11.94 -7.29
C ASP A 48 -2.65 -13.39 -6.78
N ASN A 49 -3.51 -13.74 -5.80
CA ASN A 49 -3.63 -15.06 -5.18
C ASN A 49 -2.38 -15.55 -4.40
N TYR A 50 -1.39 -14.70 -4.16
CA TYR A 50 -0.30 -15.05 -3.27
C TYR A 50 -0.80 -15.48 -1.90
N LYS A 51 -0.16 -16.51 -1.31
CA LYS A 51 -0.50 -17.02 0.02
C LYS A 51 0.72 -16.98 0.91
N GLY A 52 0.51 -16.66 2.18
CA GLY A 52 1.59 -16.62 3.16
C GLY A 52 1.16 -16.01 4.48
N TRP A 53 2.14 -15.72 5.30
CA TRP A 53 1.95 -15.26 6.67
C TRP A 53 2.32 -13.79 6.83
N ILE A 54 1.44 -13.05 7.48
CA ILE A 54 1.65 -11.65 7.85
C ILE A 54 1.46 -11.48 9.36
N LYS A 55 1.98 -10.40 9.91
CA LYS A 55 1.72 -10.04 11.32
C LYS A 55 0.27 -9.57 11.49
N LYS A 56 -0.35 -9.97 12.61
CA LYS A 56 -1.73 -9.59 12.94
C LYS A 56 -1.95 -8.07 12.97
N ASN A 57 -0.94 -7.30 13.39
CA ASN A 57 -1.01 -5.83 13.43
C ASN A 57 -0.80 -5.15 12.06
N SER A 58 -0.53 -5.90 11.00
CA SER A 58 -0.39 -5.39 9.64
C SER A 58 -1.72 -5.21 8.91
N VAL A 59 -2.82 -5.73 9.48
CA VAL A 59 -4.15 -5.68 8.86
C VAL A 59 -5.18 -5.07 9.78
N SER A 60 -6.17 -4.42 9.18
CA SER A 60 -7.38 -3.96 9.86
C SER A 60 -8.58 -3.97 8.92
N GLU A 61 -9.75 -3.71 9.46
CA GLU A 61 -10.93 -3.40 8.66
C GLU A 61 -10.82 -1.95 8.23
N LEU A 62 -10.54 -1.74 6.96
CA LEU A 62 -10.49 -0.42 6.33
C LEU A 62 -11.71 -0.27 5.42
N GLU A 63 -12.19 0.95 5.30
CA GLU A 63 -13.21 1.30 4.31
C GLU A 63 -12.71 1.02 2.89
N ALA A 64 -13.65 0.83 1.96
CA ALA A 64 -13.32 0.61 0.57
C ALA A 64 -12.55 1.83 0.02
N PRO A 65 -11.39 1.63 -0.60
CA PRO A 65 -10.60 2.73 -1.13
C PRO A 65 -11.27 3.33 -2.37
N ASN A 66 -11.14 4.63 -2.52
CA ASN A 66 -11.62 5.36 -3.71
C ASN A 66 -10.48 6.07 -4.46
N PHE A 67 -9.27 6.11 -3.87
CA PHE A 67 -8.08 6.68 -4.48
C PHE A 67 -6.89 5.72 -4.43
N GLN A 68 -5.98 5.90 -5.41
CA GLN A 68 -4.72 5.18 -5.55
C GLN A 68 -3.57 6.17 -5.62
N VAL A 69 -2.44 5.81 -4.99
CA VAL A 69 -1.18 6.55 -5.07
C VAL A 69 -0.52 6.30 -6.42
N ILE A 70 -0.14 7.36 -7.12
CA ILE A 70 0.48 7.32 -8.45
C ILE A 70 1.95 7.78 -8.48
N SER A 71 2.46 8.33 -7.40
CA SER A 71 3.89 8.64 -7.22
C SER A 71 4.59 7.49 -6.51
N LEU A 72 5.90 7.37 -6.64
CA LEU A 72 6.70 6.32 -5.98
C LEU A 72 6.44 6.26 -4.48
N GLY A 73 6.20 7.43 -3.87
CA GLY A 73 5.76 7.56 -2.49
C GLY A 73 5.06 8.89 -2.25
N CYS A 74 4.17 8.91 -1.27
CA CYS A 74 3.56 10.14 -0.78
C CYS A 74 3.39 10.09 0.73
N HIS A 75 3.35 11.26 1.36
CA HIS A 75 3.21 11.36 2.80
C HIS A 75 1.77 11.67 3.21
N ILE A 76 1.35 11.09 4.34
CA ILE A 76 0.17 11.50 5.08
C ILE A 76 0.64 12.46 6.16
N TYR A 77 0.15 13.69 6.13
CA TYR A 77 0.50 14.76 7.07
C TYR A 77 -0.58 14.93 8.13
N GLU A 78 -0.17 15.41 9.30
CA GLU A 78 -1.10 15.73 10.41
C GLU A 78 -1.92 17.00 10.15
N LYS A 79 -1.39 17.92 9.35
CA LYS A 79 -2.04 19.18 8.93
C LYS A 79 -1.83 19.38 7.42
N PRO A 80 -2.65 20.20 6.74
CA PRO A 80 -2.48 20.51 5.31
C PRO A 80 -1.30 21.47 5.07
N ASP A 81 -0.12 21.04 5.47
CA ASP A 81 1.14 21.77 5.38
C ASP A 81 2.29 20.77 5.21
N ILE A 82 3.15 20.98 4.21
CA ILE A 82 4.33 20.14 3.93
C ILE A 82 5.37 20.13 5.06
N LYS A 83 5.35 21.14 5.93
CA LYS A 83 6.21 21.24 7.12
C LYS A 83 5.58 20.57 8.35
N SER A 84 4.35 20.10 8.23
CA SER A 84 3.66 19.41 9.31
C SER A 84 4.28 18.04 9.56
N ARG A 85 4.03 17.51 10.75
CA ARG A 85 4.43 16.14 11.11
C ARG A 85 3.86 15.13 10.10
N THR A 86 4.72 14.28 9.59
CA THR A 86 4.33 13.12 8.77
C THR A 86 3.80 11.99 9.67
N LEU A 87 2.58 11.56 9.41
CA LEU A 87 1.96 10.43 10.10
C LEU A 87 2.43 9.10 9.53
N ASN A 88 2.57 9.03 8.20
CA ASN A 88 3.12 7.90 7.49
C ASN A 88 3.46 8.23 6.04
N THR A 89 4.11 7.26 5.35
CA THR A 89 4.39 7.29 3.90
C THR A 89 3.67 6.13 3.24
N LEU A 90 2.98 6.38 2.15
CA LEU A 90 2.37 5.37 1.29
C LEU A 90 3.21 5.21 0.02
N PHE A 91 3.27 4.00 -0.50
CA PHE A 91 4.02 3.66 -1.70
C PHE A 91 3.13 3.69 -2.95
N TYR A 92 3.74 3.70 -4.13
CA TYR A 92 3.06 3.57 -5.41
C TYR A 92 2.04 2.43 -5.35
N ASN A 93 0.90 2.61 -5.99
CA ASN A 93 -0.22 1.66 -6.03
C ASN A 93 -0.96 1.42 -4.69
N SER A 94 -0.54 2.05 -3.58
CA SER A 94 -1.32 2.02 -2.33
C SER A 94 -2.73 2.58 -2.56
N LYS A 95 -3.73 1.94 -1.97
CA LYS A 95 -5.14 2.31 -2.12
C LYS A 95 -5.69 2.85 -0.80
N ILE A 96 -6.34 4.00 -0.84
CA ILE A 96 -6.80 4.71 0.36
C ILE A 96 -8.18 5.31 0.16
N GLN A 97 -8.94 5.38 1.26
CA GLN A 97 -10.21 6.11 1.31
C GLN A 97 -9.96 7.59 1.57
N ILE A 98 -10.36 8.44 0.62
CA ILE A 98 -10.43 9.88 0.76
C ILE A 98 -11.85 10.26 1.15
N MET A 99 -11.99 10.93 2.30
CA MET A 99 -13.28 11.38 2.87
C MET A 99 -13.70 12.71 2.31
N HIS A 100 -12.74 13.62 2.05
CA HIS A 100 -13.00 14.95 1.57
C HIS A 100 -11.90 15.42 0.62
N LYS A 101 -12.28 16.12 -0.45
CA LYS A 101 -11.37 16.70 -1.44
C LYS A 101 -11.37 18.20 -1.24
N ASP A 102 -10.24 18.75 -0.92
CA ASP A 102 -9.99 20.18 -0.96
C ASP A 102 -9.02 20.50 -2.10
N ASN A 103 -8.77 21.77 -2.39
CA ASN A 103 -8.04 22.22 -3.57
C ASN A 103 -6.67 21.53 -3.72
N LEU A 104 -5.83 21.59 -2.69
CA LEU A 104 -4.48 21.00 -2.72
C LEU A 104 -4.34 19.75 -1.82
N TRP A 105 -5.18 19.62 -0.82
CA TRP A 105 -5.06 18.62 0.23
C TRP A 105 -6.31 17.76 0.32
N PHE A 106 -6.13 16.47 0.09
CA PHE A 106 -7.19 15.49 0.29
C PHE A 106 -7.13 14.93 1.71
N VAL A 107 -8.30 14.72 2.29
CA VAL A 107 -8.46 14.29 3.68
C VAL A 107 -8.76 12.81 3.76
N CYS A 108 -7.98 12.08 4.54
CA CYS A 108 -8.18 10.67 4.84
C CYS A 108 -8.30 10.40 6.34
N ASN A 109 -8.81 9.22 6.70
CA ASN A 109 -8.69 8.68 8.03
C ASN A 109 -7.51 7.69 8.06
N TYR A 110 -6.48 8.02 8.83
CA TYR A 110 -5.35 7.13 9.03
C TYR A 110 -5.28 6.69 10.50
N LYS A 111 -5.65 5.43 10.77
CA LYS A 111 -5.67 4.84 12.13
C LYS A 111 -6.43 5.69 13.16
N GLY A 112 -7.63 6.14 12.80
CA GLY A 112 -8.47 6.97 13.65
C GLY A 112 -8.08 8.44 13.74
N LYS A 113 -7.04 8.87 13.03
CA LYS A 113 -6.61 10.27 12.96
C LYS A 113 -6.91 10.86 11.59
N LYS A 114 -7.30 12.11 11.58
CA LYS A 114 -7.43 12.90 10.36
C LYS A 114 -6.03 13.09 9.76
N GLY A 115 -5.86 12.72 8.50
CA GLY A 115 -4.61 12.89 7.77
C GLY A 115 -4.84 13.66 6.47
N TYR A 116 -3.79 14.29 5.95
CA TYR A 116 -3.80 15.09 4.75
C TYR A 116 -2.78 14.59 3.75
N ILE A 117 -3.20 14.42 2.50
CA ILE A 117 -2.35 13.98 1.39
C ILE A 117 -2.43 15.03 0.29
N PHE A 118 -1.29 15.40 -0.27
CA PHE A 118 -1.25 16.34 -1.38
C PHE A 118 -1.87 15.69 -2.63
N ASN A 119 -2.89 16.34 -3.21
CA ASN A 119 -3.76 15.76 -4.24
C ASN A 119 -3.02 15.23 -5.48
N LYS A 120 -1.90 15.87 -5.89
CA LYS A 120 -1.11 15.49 -7.07
C LYS A 120 -0.55 14.06 -7.02
N HIS A 121 -0.48 13.45 -5.84
CA HIS A 121 0.00 12.09 -5.65
C HIS A 121 -1.10 11.03 -5.79
N LEU A 122 -2.35 11.45 -6.02
CA LEU A 122 -3.52 10.59 -5.97
C LEU A 122 -4.32 10.64 -7.27
N ILE A 123 -4.86 9.49 -7.66
CA ILE A 123 -5.86 9.38 -8.74
C ILE A 123 -7.11 8.66 -8.21
N GLU A 124 -8.28 9.05 -8.67
CA GLU A 124 -9.51 8.30 -8.40
C GLU A 124 -9.44 6.92 -9.06
N ILE A 125 -9.72 5.86 -8.31
CA ILE A 125 -9.68 4.47 -8.83
C ILE A 125 -10.60 4.31 -10.04
N LYS A 126 -11.80 4.90 -10.00
CA LYS A 126 -12.76 4.86 -11.13
C LYS A 126 -12.27 5.59 -12.39
N SER A 127 -11.26 6.45 -12.28
CA SER A 127 -10.69 7.19 -13.42
C SER A 127 -9.49 6.50 -14.04
N ILE A 128 -9.03 5.39 -13.45
CA ILE A 128 -7.92 4.61 -13.98
C ILE A 128 -8.43 3.86 -15.22
N LYS A 129 -7.93 4.27 -16.39
CA LYS A 129 -8.16 3.55 -17.64
C LYS A 129 -7.01 2.58 -17.86
N GLU A 130 -7.31 1.32 -18.10
CA GLU A 130 -6.32 0.32 -18.53
C GLU A 130 -6.00 0.54 -20.02
N ASN A 131 -5.24 1.59 -20.31
CA ASN A 131 -4.70 1.79 -21.65
C ASN A 131 -3.34 1.08 -21.74
N GLY A 132 -3.22 0.11 -22.65
CA GLY A 132 -2.08 -0.80 -22.78
C GLY A 132 -0.69 -0.16 -22.96
N ASN A 133 -0.58 1.16 -23.18
CA ASN A 133 0.70 1.85 -23.38
C ASN A 133 1.19 2.66 -22.16
N ASP A 134 0.41 2.70 -21.07
CA ASP A 134 0.73 3.54 -19.91
C ASP A 134 1.65 2.83 -18.89
N TRP A 135 1.81 1.52 -19.02
CA TRP A 135 2.64 0.74 -18.10
C TRP A 135 4.14 1.07 -18.24
N VAL A 136 4.63 1.38 -19.44
CA VAL A 136 6.04 1.75 -19.67
C VAL A 136 6.42 2.96 -18.84
N LYS A 137 5.63 4.05 -18.92
CA LYS A 137 5.87 5.27 -18.14
C LYS A 137 5.79 5.01 -16.62
N LYS A 138 4.97 4.04 -16.20
CA LYS A 138 4.87 3.67 -14.79
C LYS A 138 6.15 2.94 -14.34
N VAL A 139 6.64 2.00 -15.14
CA VAL A 139 7.86 1.24 -14.85
C VAL A 139 9.11 2.13 -14.92
N GLU A 140 9.17 3.11 -15.82
CA GLU A 140 10.26 4.08 -15.90
C GLU A 140 10.53 4.79 -14.57
N GLN A 141 9.52 5.00 -13.74
CA GLN A 141 9.69 5.61 -12.41
C GLN A 141 10.54 4.75 -11.47
N PHE A 142 10.64 3.44 -11.73
CA PHE A 142 11.41 2.49 -10.92
C PHE A 142 12.81 2.23 -11.46
N VAL A 143 13.22 2.91 -12.54
CA VAL A 143 14.60 2.83 -13.08
C VAL A 143 15.58 3.21 -11.97
N ASN A 144 16.64 2.43 -11.81
CA ASN A 144 17.64 2.53 -10.73
C ASN A 144 17.16 2.11 -9.33
N THR A 145 15.95 1.56 -9.18
CA THR A 145 15.55 0.90 -7.94
C THR A 145 16.35 -0.41 -7.80
N THR A 146 16.83 -0.70 -6.61
CA THR A 146 17.58 -1.93 -6.32
C THR A 146 16.68 -3.16 -6.45
N TYR A 147 17.28 -4.29 -6.87
CA TYR A 147 16.57 -5.55 -6.85
C TYR A 147 16.39 -6.03 -5.40
N LEU A 148 15.16 -6.41 -5.07
CA LEU A 148 14.80 -7.02 -3.80
C LEU A 148 13.80 -8.13 -4.07
N TRP A 149 14.13 -9.37 -3.70
CA TRP A 149 13.21 -10.50 -3.84
C TRP A 149 11.88 -10.22 -3.12
N GLY A 150 10.77 -10.36 -3.83
CA GLY A 150 9.42 -10.04 -3.33
C GLY A 150 9.12 -8.55 -3.18
N GLY A 151 10.02 -7.66 -3.57
CA GLY A 151 9.88 -6.21 -3.38
C GLY A 151 8.77 -5.59 -4.24
N LYS A 152 7.98 -4.69 -3.67
CA LYS A 152 6.88 -3.95 -4.32
C LYS A 152 6.96 -2.43 -4.08
N SER A 153 8.15 -1.87 -3.87
CA SER A 153 8.29 -0.43 -3.60
C SER A 153 9.58 0.13 -4.17
N TYR A 154 9.74 1.46 -4.17
CA TYR A 154 10.99 2.10 -4.55
C TYR A 154 12.18 1.76 -3.62
N LEU A 155 11.93 1.09 -2.50
CA LEU A 155 12.99 0.55 -1.63
C LEU A 155 13.60 -0.74 -2.19
N GLY A 156 12.94 -1.37 -3.14
CA GLY A 156 13.36 -2.53 -3.88
C GLY A 156 12.18 -3.17 -4.61
N VAL A 157 12.44 -3.68 -5.81
CA VAL A 157 11.45 -4.40 -6.64
C VAL A 157 12.06 -5.68 -7.18
N ASP A 158 11.23 -6.69 -7.43
CA ASP A 158 11.60 -7.86 -8.23
C ASP A 158 10.94 -7.81 -9.61
N CYS A 159 11.04 -8.90 -10.37
CA CYS A 159 10.49 -8.99 -11.72
C CYS A 159 8.96 -9.00 -11.78
N SER A 160 8.27 -9.19 -10.65
CA SER A 160 6.81 -9.25 -10.52
C SER A 160 6.23 -8.09 -9.71
N GLY A 161 7.07 -7.30 -9.06
CA GLY A 161 6.72 -6.22 -8.11
C GLY A 161 6.22 -4.93 -8.71
#